data_0fa4da8142627e14a01d86fa1c80729e
#
_entry.id   0fa4da8142627e14a01d86fa1c80729e
#
_cell.length_a   1.000
_cell.length_b   1.000
_cell.length_c   1.000
_cell.angle_alpha   90.00
_cell.angle_beta   90.00
_cell.angle_gamma   90.00
#
_symmetry.space_group_name_H-M   'P 1'
#
loop_
_entity.id
_entity.type
_entity.pdbx_description
1 polymer ?
#
loop_
_entity_poly.entity_id
_entity_poly.type
_entity_poly.pdbx_seq_one_letter_code
_entity_poly.pdbx_strand_id
1 'polypeptide(L)'
;MRLSHRGVALLLLDRYDKVIPKEAVMSHPAKRTFSLPPEHMAFIDEQVASGSYASASEVVRAGLRALQERDAAVERWLREEVAPVFDAMQADPARARSVEEVFGAIRARHARTLADRA
;
A
#
# COMPACT_ATOMS: atom_id res chain seq x y z
N MET A 1 -9.77 14.98 26.43
CA MET A 1 -10.20 15.34 25.06
C MET A 1 -10.24 14.08 24.23
N ARG A 2 -11.41 13.60 23.91
CA ARG A 2 -11.54 12.42 23.05
C ARG A 2 -11.39 12.87 21.59
N LEU A 3 -10.26 12.50 20.99
CA LEU A 3 -10.15 12.56 19.54
C LEU A 3 -11.28 11.71 18.95
N SER A 4 -12.13 12.31 18.13
CA SER A 4 -13.14 11.56 17.41
C SER A 4 -12.45 10.45 16.62
N HIS A 5 -13.06 9.28 16.51
CA HIS A 5 -12.49 8.14 15.79
C HIS A 5 -12.13 8.47 14.32
N ARG A 6 -12.80 9.45 13.73
CA ARG A 6 -12.42 10.06 12.46
C ARG A 6 -11.05 10.73 12.50
N GLY A 7 -10.64 11.26 13.65
CA GLY A 7 -9.34 11.92 13.81
C GLY A 7 -8.15 10.97 13.71
N VAL A 8 -8.29 9.73 14.20
CA VAL A 8 -7.21 8.72 14.12
C VAL A 8 -7.02 8.21 12.69
N ALA A 9 -8.12 7.95 11.97
CA ALA A 9 -8.07 7.55 10.58
C ALA A 9 -7.48 8.66 9.69
N LEU A 10 -7.86 9.92 9.95
CA LEU A 10 -7.30 11.09 9.27
C LEU A 10 -5.81 11.29 9.55
N LEU A 11 -5.33 10.99 10.76
CA LEU A 11 -3.92 11.05 11.10
C LEU A 11 -3.09 10.00 10.34
N LEU A 12 -3.63 8.80 10.13
CA LEU A 12 -3.01 7.75 9.32
C LEU A 12 -2.94 8.15 7.84
N LEU A 13 -3.98 8.80 7.32
CA LEU A 13 -4.04 9.30 5.95
C LEU A 13 -3.11 10.50 5.73
N ASP A 14 -3.00 11.41 6.70
CA ASP A 14 -2.13 12.58 6.66
C ASP A 14 -0.65 12.22 6.47
N ARG A 15 -0.26 11.03 6.91
CA ARG A 15 1.08 10.49 6.75
C ARG A 15 1.44 10.24 5.28
N TYR A 16 0.46 9.92 4.43
CA TYR A 16 0.66 9.71 3.00
C TYR A 16 0.56 11.00 2.19
N ASP A 17 -0.23 11.98 2.62
CA ASP A 17 -0.38 13.27 1.95
C ASP A 17 0.87 14.16 2.03
N LYS A 18 1.74 13.93 3.03
CA LYS A 18 2.96 14.73 3.25
C LYS A 18 4.16 14.28 2.42
N VAL A 19 4.07 13.17 1.69
CA VAL A 19 5.21 12.58 0.99
C VAL A 19 5.61 13.37 -0.25
N ILE A 20 4.69 14.11 -0.88
CA ILE A 20 4.99 14.95 -2.04
C ILE A 20 4.38 16.34 -1.83
N PRO A 21 5.21 17.40 -1.57
CA PRO A 21 4.71 18.77 -1.63
C PRO A 21 4.21 19.05 -3.05
N LYS A 22 3.04 19.67 -3.16
CA LYS A 22 2.45 20.08 -4.46
C LYS A 22 3.42 20.91 -5.30
N GLU A 23 4.31 21.63 -4.67
CA GLU A 23 5.35 22.46 -5.27
C GLU A 23 6.44 21.64 -5.98
N ALA A 24 6.70 20.39 -5.53
CA ALA A 24 7.68 19.51 -6.15
C ALA A 24 7.26 18.97 -7.52
N VAL A 25 5.95 18.94 -7.81
CA VAL A 25 5.38 18.46 -9.08
C VAL A 25 5.62 19.44 -10.23
N MET A 26 5.82 20.72 -9.93
CA MET A 26 6.01 21.80 -10.90
C MET A 26 7.47 22.17 -11.14
N SER A 27 8.41 21.52 -10.43
CA SER A 27 9.85 21.81 -10.58
C SER A 27 10.42 21.16 -11.84
N HIS A 28 11.39 21.84 -12.47
CA HIS A 28 12.17 21.28 -13.57
C HIS A 28 12.97 20.04 -13.11
N PRO A 29 13.27 19.09 -14.04
CA PRO A 29 14.10 17.95 -13.70
C PRO A 29 15.41 18.39 -13.01
N ALA A 30 15.63 17.90 -11.81
CA ALA A 30 16.83 18.13 -11.04
C ALA A 30 17.72 16.90 -11.06
N LYS A 31 19.02 17.09 -11.10
CA LYS A 31 20.01 16.03 -11.04
C LYS A 31 20.28 15.66 -9.59
N ARG A 32 20.13 14.37 -9.24
CA ARG A 32 20.49 13.82 -7.93
C ARG A 32 21.32 12.57 -8.10
N THR A 33 22.28 12.40 -7.23
CA THR A 33 23.16 11.22 -7.22
C THR A 33 22.84 10.37 -6.00
N PHE A 34 22.69 9.07 -6.23
CA PHE A 34 22.42 8.08 -5.19
C PHE A 34 23.41 6.93 -5.28
N SER A 35 23.80 6.38 -4.13
CA SER A 35 24.52 5.13 -4.05
C SER A 35 23.50 3.99 -3.93
N LEU A 36 23.66 2.98 -4.77
CA LEU A 36 22.80 1.80 -4.76
C LEU A 36 23.60 0.55 -4.43
N PRO A 37 23.03 -0.42 -3.69
CA PRO A 37 23.67 -1.72 -3.49
C PRO A 37 23.89 -2.45 -4.82
N PRO A 38 24.90 -3.35 -4.90
CA PRO A 38 25.20 -4.09 -6.13
C PRO A 38 24.00 -4.86 -6.71
N GLU A 39 23.15 -5.41 -5.88
CA GLU A 39 21.93 -6.12 -6.30
C GLU A 39 20.92 -5.22 -7.01
N HIS A 40 20.80 -3.96 -6.60
CA HIS A 40 19.93 -2.99 -7.27
C HIS A 40 20.52 -2.54 -8.60
N MET A 41 21.83 -2.37 -8.66
CA MET A 41 22.55 -2.07 -9.90
C MET A 41 22.38 -3.21 -10.90
N ALA A 42 22.56 -4.45 -10.47
CA ALA A 42 22.37 -5.63 -11.32
C ALA A 42 20.92 -5.75 -11.83
N PHE A 43 19.95 -5.47 -11.00
CA PHE A 43 18.54 -5.45 -11.39
C PHE A 43 18.26 -4.41 -12.49
N ILE A 44 18.78 -3.20 -12.32
CA ILE A 44 18.65 -2.13 -13.33
C ILE A 44 19.28 -2.57 -14.66
N ASP A 45 20.49 -3.10 -14.62
CA ASP A 45 21.20 -3.54 -15.80
C ASP A 45 20.45 -4.68 -16.53
N GLU A 46 19.87 -5.60 -15.80
CA GLU A 46 19.06 -6.69 -16.33
C GLU A 46 17.80 -6.15 -17.05
N GLN A 47 17.12 -5.18 -16.46
CA GLN A 47 15.92 -4.57 -17.06
C GLN A 47 16.25 -3.84 -18.37
N VAL A 48 17.40 -3.21 -18.46
CA VAL A 48 17.87 -2.56 -19.69
C VAL A 48 18.31 -3.61 -20.72
N ALA A 49 19.07 -4.62 -20.30
CA ALA A 49 19.57 -5.68 -21.18
C ALA A 49 18.43 -6.52 -21.79
N SER A 50 17.35 -6.74 -21.05
CA SER A 50 16.17 -7.46 -21.53
C SER A 50 15.35 -6.69 -22.58
N GLY A 51 15.63 -5.40 -22.78
CA GLY A 51 14.88 -4.53 -23.68
C GLY A 51 13.57 -4.00 -23.10
N SER A 52 13.25 -4.31 -21.85
CA SER A 52 12.04 -3.84 -21.18
C SER A 52 12.06 -2.32 -20.97
N TYR A 53 13.24 -1.75 -20.80
CA TYR A 53 13.45 -0.31 -20.60
C TYR A 53 14.62 0.17 -21.45
N ALA A 54 14.51 1.39 -21.94
CA ALA A 54 15.51 1.98 -22.83
C ALA A 54 16.80 2.39 -22.13
N SER A 55 16.75 2.70 -20.84
CA SER A 55 17.89 3.20 -20.07
C SER A 55 17.71 2.94 -18.57
N ALA A 56 18.83 3.04 -17.83
CA ALA A 56 18.80 2.98 -16.36
C ALA A 56 17.88 4.04 -15.76
N SER A 57 17.89 5.25 -16.31
CA SER A 57 16.99 6.33 -15.87
C SER A 57 15.51 5.98 -16.04
N GLU A 58 15.15 5.29 -17.11
CA GLU A 58 13.79 4.82 -17.34
C GLU A 58 13.36 3.75 -16.30
N VAL A 59 14.28 2.84 -15.94
CA VAL A 59 14.03 1.85 -14.88
C VAL A 59 13.74 2.55 -13.56
N VAL A 60 14.57 3.52 -13.18
CA VAL A 60 14.40 4.27 -11.93
C VAL A 60 13.07 5.03 -11.94
N ARG A 61 12.73 5.71 -13.03
CA ARG A 61 11.44 6.43 -13.14
C ARG A 61 10.25 5.48 -13.04
N ALA A 62 10.33 4.32 -13.68
CA ALA A 62 9.29 3.31 -13.58
C ALA A 62 9.13 2.77 -12.15
N GLY A 63 10.25 2.56 -11.45
CA GLY A 63 10.23 2.15 -10.06
C GLY A 63 9.60 3.20 -9.15
N LEU A 64 9.91 4.48 -9.35
CA LEU A 64 9.31 5.58 -8.60
C LEU A 64 7.81 5.70 -8.87
N ARG A 65 7.37 5.56 -10.13
CA ARG A 65 5.95 5.54 -10.46
C ARG A 65 5.23 4.36 -9.78
N ALA A 66 5.83 3.17 -9.81
CA ALA A 66 5.27 2.00 -9.14
C ALA A 66 5.14 2.21 -7.63
N LEU A 67 6.12 2.86 -7.00
CA LEU A 67 6.06 3.22 -5.59
C LEU A 67 4.92 4.21 -5.30
N GLN A 68 4.77 5.24 -6.13
CA GLN A 68 3.68 6.21 -6.02
C GLN A 68 2.31 5.55 -6.18
N GLU A 69 2.17 4.66 -7.15
CA GLU A 69 0.93 3.89 -7.37
C GLU A 69 0.61 2.99 -6.18
N ARG A 70 1.63 2.34 -5.61
CA ARG A 70 1.47 1.53 -4.40
C ARG A 70 0.98 2.37 -3.23
N ASP A 71 1.62 3.51 -3.00
CA ASP A 71 1.25 4.39 -1.90
C ASP A 71 -0.16 4.95 -2.07
N ALA A 72 -0.55 5.32 -3.28
CA ALA A 72 -1.91 5.75 -3.59
C ALA A 72 -2.93 4.62 -3.38
N ALA A 73 -2.58 3.38 -3.72
CA ALA A 73 -3.44 2.22 -3.49
C ALA A 73 -3.61 1.92 -2.00
N VAL A 74 -2.52 2.02 -1.21
CA VAL A 74 -2.57 1.85 0.25
C VAL A 74 -3.42 2.95 0.90
N GLU A 75 -3.24 4.20 0.49
CA GLU A 75 -4.05 5.32 0.98
C GLU A 75 -5.54 5.09 0.71
N ARG A 76 -5.88 4.68 -0.51
CA ARG A 76 -7.26 4.38 -0.91
C ARG A 76 -7.83 3.23 -0.09
N TRP A 77 -7.07 2.15 0.09
CA TRP A 77 -7.47 1.01 0.92
C TRP A 77 -7.70 1.41 2.37
N LEU A 78 -6.81 2.23 2.95
CA LEU A 78 -6.98 2.75 4.31
C LEU A 78 -8.25 3.58 4.44
N ARG A 79 -8.54 4.40 3.45
CA ARG A 79 -9.71 5.31 3.46
C ARG A 79 -11.03 4.55 3.23
N GLU A 80 -11.04 3.63 2.29
CA GLU A 80 -12.27 2.98 1.82
C GLU A 80 -12.62 1.71 2.59
N GLU A 81 -11.60 0.95 3.01
CA GLU A 81 -11.79 -0.36 3.65
C GLU A 81 -11.50 -0.34 5.15
N VAL A 82 -10.35 0.21 5.55
CA VAL A 82 -9.89 0.12 6.95
C VAL A 82 -10.58 1.15 7.84
N ALA A 83 -10.62 2.41 7.43
CA ALA A 83 -11.20 3.47 8.26
C ALA A 83 -12.66 3.22 8.63
N PRO A 84 -13.56 2.81 7.69
CA PRO A 84 -14.94 2.50 8.04
C PRO A 84 -15.08 1.33 9.02
N VAL A 85 -14.27 0.29 8.86
CA VAL A 85 -14.27 -0.87 9.77
C VAL A 85 -13.77 -0.47 11.15
N PHE A 86 -12.69 0.28 11.21
CA PHE A 86 -12.15 0.81 12.47
C PHE A 86 -13.17 1.67 13.20
N ASP A 87 -13.82 2.60 12.50
CA ASP A 87 -14.86 3.46 13.07
C ASP A 87 -16.05 2.65 13.57
N ALA A 88 -16.47 1.63 12.81
CA ALA A 88 -17.56 0.73 13.20
C ALA A 88 -17.20 -0.11 14.44
N MET A 89 -15.96 -0.58 14.56
CA MET A 89 -15.50 -1.32 15.73
C MET A 89 -15.37 -0.43 16.98
N GLN A 90 -14.99 0.82 16.81
CA GLN A 90 -14.94 1.80 17.90
C GLN A 90 -16.35 2.16 18.39
N ALA A 91 -17.32 2.24 17.50
CA ALA A 91 -18.72 2.51 17.83
C ALA A 91 -19.39 1.30 18.50
N ASP A 92 -19.02 0.09 18.12
CA ASP A 92 -19.57 -1.17 18.64
C ASP A 92 -18.48 -2.23 18.77
N PRO A 93 -17.78 -2.29 19.94
CA PRO A 93 -16.75 -3.30 20.19
C PRO A 93 -17.23 -4.74 20.12
N ALA A 94 -18.54 -4.98 20.26
CA ALA A 94 -19.13 -6.31 20.16
C ALA A 94 -19.05 -6.90 18.74
N ARG A 95 -18.74 -6.09 17.71
CA ARG A 95 -18.49 -6.57 16.36
C ARG A 95 -17.16 -7.30 16.21
N ALA A 96 -16.24 -7.13 17.16
CA ALA A 96 -14.98 -7.86 17.16
C ALA A 96 -15.25 -9.34 17.36
N ARG A 97 -14.63 -10.15 16.50
CA ARG A 97 -14.71 -11.61 16.56
C ARG A 97 -13.45 -12.16 17.18
N SER A 98 -13.57 -13.24 17.96
CA SER A 98 -12.40 -13.93 18.48
C SER A 98 -11.62 -14.61 17.35
N VAL A 99 -10.33 -14.86 17.59
CA VAL A 99 -9.47 -15.58 16.65
C VAL A 99 -10.04 -16.97 16.34
N GLU A 100 -10.59 -17.65 17.34
CA GLU A 100 -11.21 -18.97 17.23
C GLU A 100 -12.44 -18.94 16.32
N GLU A 101 -13.29 -17.93 16.44
CA GLU A 101 -14.46 -17.75 15.59
C GLU A 101 -14.07 -17.51 14.14
N VAL A 102 -13.06 -16.68 13.90
CA VAL A 102 -12.57 -16.37 12.55
C VAL A 102 -11.98 -17.63 11.90
N PHE A 103 -11.10 -18.35 12.59
CA PHE A 103 -10.53 -19.59 12.07
C PHE A 103 -11.58 -20.69 11.91
N GLY A 104 -12.56 -20.77 12.82
CA GLY A 104 -13.70 -21.68 12.69
C GLY A 104 -14.52 -21.40 11.42
N ALA A 105 -14.80 -20.14 11.14
CA ALA A 105 -15.53 -19.73 9.93
C ALA A 105 -14.74 -20.04 8.65
N ILE A 106 -13.41 -19.82 8.66
CA ILE A 106 -12.52 -20.14 7.53
C ILE A 106 -12.52 -21.64 7.26
N ARG A 107 -12.35 -22.47 8.30
CA ARG A 107 -12.39 -23.94 8.16
C ARG A 107 -13.72 -24.44 7.63
N ALA A 108 -14.83 -23.91 8.13
CA ALA A 108 -16.17 -24.28 7.68
C ALA A 108 -16.41 -23.91 6.21
N ARG A 109 -15.95 -22.72 5.79
CA ARG A 109 -16.02 -22.27 4.40
C ARG A 109 -15.18 -23.16 3.48
N HIS A 110 -13.98 -23.51 3.90
CA HIS A 110 -13.08 -24.38 3.15
C HIS A 110 -13.67 -25.78 2.96
N ALA A 111 -14.23 -26.37 4.03
CA ALA A 111 -14.88 -27.67 3.96
C ALA A 111 -16.06 -27.69 2.98
N ARG A 112 -16.89 -26.63 2.96
CA ARG A 112 -17.98 -26.48 1.98
C ARG A 112 -17.45 -26.40 0.55
N THR A 113 -16.41 -25.62 0.32
CA THR A 113 -15.78 -25.49 -1.01
C THR A 113 -15.22 -26.82 -1.51
N LEU A 114 -14.65 -27.64 -0.63
CA LEU A 114 -14.16 -28.99 -0.98
C LEU A 114 -15.34 -29.94 -1.29
N ALA A 115 -16.41 -29.89 -0.52
CA ALA A 115 -17.59 -30.72 -0.75
C ALA A 115 -18.27 -30.39 -2.09
N ASP A 116 -18.35 -29.12 -2.46
CA ASP A 116 -18.94 -28.66 -3.73
C ASP A 116 -18.10 -29.05 -4.96
N ARG A 117 -16.82 -29.37 -4.77
CA ARG A 117 -15.89 -29.82 -5.82
C ARG A 117 -15.81 -31.33 -5.99
N ALA A 118 -16.38 -32.07 -5.05
CA ALA A 118 -16.44 -33.54 -5.10
C ALA A 118 -17.68 -34.02 -5.96
#